data_cd30f729bdfe8381bc6e3bd5d925ce1d
#
_entry.id   cd30f729bdfe8381bc6e3bd5d925ce1d
#
_cell.length_a   1.000
_cell.length_b   1.000
_cell.length_c   1.000
_cell.angle_alpha   90.00
_cell.angle_beta   90.00
_cell.angle_gamma   90.00
#
_symmetry.space_group_name_H-M   'P 1'
#
loop_
_entity.id
_entity.type
_entity.pdbx_description
1 polymer ?
#
loop_
_entity_poly.entity_id
_entity_poly.type
_entity_poly.pdbx_seq_one_letter_code
_entity_poly.pdbx_strand_id
1 'polypeptide(L)'
;LEGLRHPHTLQIRPITFDHAVATGRDDVVLVHLNHRLVQMCLRLLRAEVWAQDDVKKLHRVTVRSVPDALIDGPAVVVISRLVVTGGNHHRLHEELTVAGGYLGDKSFRREEGVTKIQQWLDRAKPLTAADSLFDAIRLRFDRAQSAILQSVDARSKARLKFLTNTLQSRKQQE
;
A
#
# COMPACT_ATOMS: atom_id res chain seq x y z
N LEU A 1 -21.70 -12.33 -0.20
CA LEU A 1 -22.01 -10.89 -0.21
C LEU A 1 -23.12 -10.46 0.78
N GLU A 2 -23.57 -11.37 1.67
CA GLU A 2 -24.66 -11.06 2.63
C GLU A 2 -24.37 -9.83 3.50
N GLY A 3 -23.16 -9.70 4.02
CA GLY A 3 -22.77 -8.54 4.84
C GLY A 3 -22.76 -7.19 4.10
N LEU A 4 -22.84 -7.18 2.79
CA LEU A 4 -22.93 -5.95 1.99
C LEU A 4 -24.37 -5.55 1.66
N ARG A 5 -25.34 -6.42 1.89
CA ARG A 5 -26.75 -6.11 1.60
C ARG A 5 -27.37 -5.38 2.78
N HIS A 6 -28.21 -4.41 2.46
CA HIS A 6 -29.04 -3.74 3.45
C HIS A 6 -30.08 -4.75 3.99
N PRO A 7 -30.25 -4.89 5.33
CA PRO A 7 -31.09 -5.93 5.90
C PRO A 7 -32.57 -5.86 5.46
N HIS A 8 -33.10 -4.67 5.20
CA HIS A 8 -34.50 -4.47 4.83
C HIS A 8 -34.72 -4.35 3.33
N THR A 9 -33.84 -3.64 2.60
CA THR A 9 -34.03 -3.40 1.16
C THR A 9 -33.38 -4.44 0.28
N LEU A 10 -32.48 -5.28 0.84
CA LEU A 10 -31.66 -6.28 0.14
C LEU A 10 -30.73 -5.68 -0.94
N GLN A 11 -30.71 -4.37 -1.10
CA GLN A 11 -29.81 -3.67 -2.01
C GLN A 11 -28.36 -3.74 -1.49
N ILE A 12 -27.42 -3.79 -2.43
CA ILE A 12 -25.99 -3.74 -2.09
C ILE A 12 -25.66 -2.32 -1.66
N ARG A 13 -25.13 -2.19 -0.44
CA ARG A 13 -24.68 -0.91 0.10
C ARG A 13 -23.31 -0.53 -0.47
N PRO A 14 -23.05 0.76 -0.70
CA PRO A 14 -21.71 1.25 -1.03
C PRO A 14 -20.73 0.91 0.10
N ILE A 15 -19.49 0.74 -0.26
CA ILE A 15 -18.40 0.46 0.68
C ILE A 15 -17.49 1.67 0.83
N THR A 16 -16.91 1.83 2.01
CA THR A 16 -15.85 2.80 2.28
C THR A 16 -14.74 2.17 3.11
N PHE A 17 -13.53 2.69 2.96
CA PHE A 17 -12.39 2.35 3.80
C PHE A 17 -12.11 3.42 4.85
N ASP A 18 -12.85 4.51 4.79
CA ASP A 18 -12.73 5.64 5.72
C ASP A 18 -13.76 5.51 6.86
N HIS A 19 -13.23 5.42 8.08
CA HIS A 19 -14.04 5.32 9.29
C HIS A 19 -14.94 6.55 9.49
N ALA A 20 -14.43 7.74 9.16
CA ALA A 20 -15.18 8.99 9.32
C ALA A 20 -16.42 9.03 8.42
N VAL A 21 -16.31 8.48 7.21
CA VAL A 21 -17.44 8.39 6.25
C VAL A 21 -18.49 7.38 6.69
N ALA A 22 -18.08 6.31 7.40
CA ALA A 22 -18.99 5.27 7.86
C ALA A 22 -19.66 5.58 9.19
N THR A 23 -19.12 6.50 10.00
CA THR A 23 -19.62 6.79 11.33
C THR A 23 -21.03 7.35 11.30
N GLY A 24 -21.96 6.70 12.01
CA GLY A 24 -23.37 7.09 12.09
C GLY A 24 -24.19 6.83 10.83
N ARG A 25 -23.69 6.02 9.88
CA ARG A 25 -24.36 5.71 8.62
C ARG A 25 -24.64 4.22 8.48
N ASP A 26 -25.90 3.85 8.31
CA ASP A 26 -26.35 2.46 8.07
C ASP A 26 -26.36 2.09 6.58
N ASP A 27 -26.36 3.09 5.71
CA ASP A 27 -26.41 2.92 4.26
C ASP A 27 -25.04 2.63 3.63
N VAL A 28 -23.95 2.70 4.41
CA VAL A 28 -22.56 2.47 3.97
C VAL A 28 -21.93 1.36 4.80
N VAL A 29 -21.13 0.52 4.16
CA VAL A 29 -20.36 -0.54 4.85
C VAL A 29 -18.92 -0.13 5.00
N LEU A 30 -18.43 -0.03 6.23
CA LEU A 30 -17.01 0.13 6.51
C LEU A 30 -16.28 -1.20 6.22
N VAL A 31 -15.35 -1.15 5.32
CA VAL A 31 -14.52 -2.30 4.93
C VAL A 31 -13.10 -2.11 5.46
N HIS A 32 -12.66 -2.97 6.34
CA HIS A 32 -11.30 -3.01 6.89
C HIS A 32 -10.57 -4.29 6.45
N LEU A 33 -9.27 -4.40 6.71
CA LEU A 33 -8.43 -5.52 6.26
C LEU A 33 -8.96 -6.91 6.67
N ASN A 34 -9.63 -7.00 7.82
CA ASN A 34 -10.22 -8.26 8.29
C ASN A 34 -11.67 -8.49 7.76
N HIS A 35 -12.22 -7.55 6.99
CA HIS A 35 -13.54 -7.72 6.43
C HIS A 35 -13.56 -8.90 5.44
N ARG A 36 -14.64 -9.72 5.48
CA ARG A 36 -14.79 -10.94 4.66
C ARG A 36 -14.58 -10.67 3.16
N LEU A 37 -15.05 -9.53 2.65
CA LEU A 37 -14.84 -9.13 1.26
C LEU A 37 -13.35 -8.99 0.94
N VAL A 38 -12.59 -8.27 1.77
CA VAL A 38 -11.15 -8.07 1.58
C VAL A 38 -10.41 -9.40 1.65
N GLN A 39 -10.74 -10.25 2.64
CA GLN A 39 -10.13 -11.57 2.77
C GLN A 39 -10.41 -12.46 1.57
N MET A 40 -11.62 -12.38 1.00
CA MET A 40 -11.96 -13.11 -0.23
C MET A 40 -11.18 -12.58 -1.44
N CYS A 41 -11.11 -11.26 -1.62
CA CYS A 41 -10.31 -10.63 -2.67
C CYS A 41 -8.83 -11.01 -2.55
N LEU A 42 -8.27 -11.01 -1.34
CA LEU A 42 -6.88 -11.43 -1.11
C LEU A 42 -6.64 -12.91 -1.42
N ARG A 43 -7.62 -13.79 -1.16
CA ARG A 43 -7.53 -15.21 -1.55
C ARG A 43 -7.53 -15.36 -3.08
N LEU A 44 -8.41 -14.65 -3.77
CA LEU A 44 -8.47 -14.65 -5.24
C LEU A 44 -7.19 -14.10 -5.84
N LEU A 45 -6.68 -12.98 -5.34
CA LEU A 45 -5.39 -12.40 -5.77
C LEU A 45 -4.23 -13.37 -5.54
N ARG A 46 -4.20 -14.05 -4.40
CA ARG A 46 -3.18 -15.07 -4.13
C ARG A 46 -3.29 -16.22 -5.13
N ALA A 47 -4.48 -16.75 -5.36
CA ALA A 47 -4.69 -17.81 -6.34
C ALA A 47 -4.20 -17.39 -7.73
N GLU A 48 -4.49 -16.15 -8.16
CA GLU A 48 -4.05 -15.60 -9.44
C GLU A 48 -2.52 -15.40 -9.51
N VAL A 49 -1.91 -14.92 -8.43
CA VAL A 49 -0.44 -14.75 -8.32
C VAL A 49 0.30 -16.10 -8.35
N TRP A 50 -0.32 -17.16 -7.81
CA TRP A 50 0.27 -18.51 -7.77
C TRP A 50 -0.11 -19.36 -8.97
N ALA A 51 -1.09 -18.94 -9.78
CA ALA A 51 -1.38 -19.57 -11.05
C ALA A 51 -0.13 -19.47 -11.95
N GLN A 52 0.37 -20.61 -12.42
CA GLN A 52 1.59 -20.69 -13.22
C GLN A 52 1.39 -20.25 -14.68
N ASP A 53 0.22 -19.70 -15.01
CA ASP A 53 -0.11 -19.24 -16.36
C ASP A 53 0.57 -17.90 -16.65
N ASP A 54 1.59 -17.92 -17.50
CA ASP A 54 2.40 -16.73 -17.84
C ASP A 54 1.60 -15.56 -18.44
N VAL A 55 0.44 -15.84 -19.00
CA VAL A 55 -0.44 -14.84 -19.65
C VAL A 55 -1.22 -14.01 -18.64
N LYS A 56 -1.40 -14.48 -17.41
CA LYS A 56 -2.23 -13.84 -16.37
C LYS A 56 -1.46 -13.39 -15.13
N LYS A 57 -0.13 -13.36 -15.18
CA LYS A 57 0.69 -12.92 -14.05
C LYS A 57 0.37 -11.48 -13.67
N LEU A 58 -0.07 -11.29 -12.42
CA LEU A 58 -0.12 -9.96 -11.81
C LEU A 58 1.31 -9.45 -11.65
N HIS A 59 1.64 -8.41 -12.37
CA HIS A 59 2.95 -7.76 -12.25
C HIS A 59 3.04 -7.09 -10.87
N ARG A 60 4.09 -7.44 -10.11
CA ARG A 60 4.38 -6.80 -8.82
C ARG A 60 5.02 -5.43 -8.97
N VAL A 61 5.59 -5.18 -10.13
CA VAL A 61 6.19 -3.89 -10.48
C VAL A 61 5.47 -3.36 -11.71
N THR A 62 4.95 -2.16 -11.61
CA THR A 62 4.25 -1.46 -12.71
C THR A 62 4.81 -0.07 -12.87
N VAL A 63 4.85 0.42 -14.10
CA VAL A 63 5.24 1.80 -14.39
C VAL A 63 3.98 2.64 -14.61
N ARG A 64 3.96 3.84 -14.05
CA ARG A 64 2.86 4.78 -14.09
C ARG A 64 3.38 6.17 -14.42
N SER A 65 2.54 7.01 -15.03
CA SER A 65 2.81 8.43 -15.16
C SER A 65 2.23 9.22 -14.02
N VAL A 66 2.95 10.23 -13.57
CA VAL A 66 2.53 11.21 -12.55
C VAL A 66 2.74 12.61 -13.14
N PRO A 67 1.86 13.60 -12.87
CA PRO A 67 2.04 14.96 -13.38
C PRO A 67 3.39 15.57 -12.97
N ASP A 68 4.06 16.25 -13.90
CA ASP A 68 5.38 16.86 -13.71
C ASP A 68 5.43 17.87 -12.56
N ALA A 69 4.30 18.50 -12.24
CA ALA A 69 4.18 19.41 -11.09
C ALA A 69 4.37 18.70 -9.71
N LEU A 70 4.28 17.37 -9.68
CA LEU A 70 4.41 16.59 -8.44
C LEU A 70 5.75 15.87 -8.31
N ILE A 71 6.46 15.69 -9.43
CA ILE A 71 7.66 14.84 -9.46
C ILE A 71 8.65 15.34 -10.52
N ASP A 72 9.92 15.45 -10.14
CA ASP A 72 10.99 16.02 -10.99
C ASP A 72 11.76 14.93 -11.76
N GLY A 73 11.23 13.73 -11.89
CA GLY A 73 11.90 12.64 -12.60
C GLY A 73 11.44 11.26 -12.13
N PRO A 74 12.08 10.19 -12.61
CA PRO A 74 11.70 8.84 -12.24
C PRO A 74 11.77 8.62 -10.74
N ALA A 75 10.73 7.99 -10.18
CA ALA A 75 10.68 7.63 -8.79
C ALA A 75 10.12 6.22 -8.61
N VAL A 76 10.34 5.65 -7.46
CA VAL A 76 9.77 4.37 -7.05
C VAL A 76 8.93 4.56 -5.81
N VAL A 77 7.79 3.89 -5.79
CA VAL A 77 6.95 3.74 -4.60
C VAL A 77 6.79 2.27 -4.30
N VAL A 78 7.03 1.92 -3.05
CA VAL A 78 6.86 0.55 -2.54
C VAL A 78 5.76 0.56 -1.49
N ILE A 79 4.78 -0.31 -1.69
CA ILE A 79 3.75 -0.58 -0.70
C ILE A 79 4.16 -1.86 0.03
N SER A 80 4.28 -1.79 1.34
CA SER A 80 4.64 -2.93 2.19
C SER A 80 3.61 -3.15 3.29
N ARG A 81 3.55 -4.37 3.78
CA ARG A 81 2.68 -4.77 4.89
C ARG A 81 3.52 -4.82 6.16
N LEU A 82 3.16 -4.01 7.14
CA LEU A 82 3.72 -4.06 8.49
C LEU A 82 2.80 -4.91 9.37
N VAL A 83 3.35 -5.94 9.99
CA VAL A 83 2.65 -6.79 10.96
C VAL A 83 3.43 -6.76 12.26
N VAL A 84 2.77 -6.37 13.34
CA VAL A 84 3.32 -6.40 14.69
C VAL A 84 2.70 -7.56 15.45
N THR A 85 3.54 -8.43 16.00
CA THR A 85 3.10 -9.60 16.77
C THR A 85 3.55 -9.47 18.23
N GLY A 86 2.73 -9.92 19.15
CA GLY A 86 3.09 -10.05 20.56
C GLY A 86 3.94 -11.30 20.85
N GLY A 87 4.42 -11.41 22.07
CA GLY A 87 5.25 -12.54 22.52
C GLY A 87 4.55 -13.92 22.43
N ASN A 88 3.23 -13.95 22.38
CA ASN A 88 2.39 -15.13 22.17
C ASN A 88 2.04 -15.37 20.69
N HIS A 89 2.75 -14.74 19.76
CA HIS A 89 2.52 -14.79 18.31
C HIS A 89 1.16 -14.24 17.83
N HIS A 90 0.35 -13.65 18.69
CA HIS A 90 -0.87 -12.96 18.25
C HIS A 90 -0.54 -11.66 17.52
N ARG A 91 -1.28 -11.39 16.45
CA ARG A 91 -1.16 -10.14 15.71
C ARG A 91 -1.77 -9.02 16.54
N LEU A 92 -0.94 -8.05 16.91
CA LEU A 92 -1.36 -6.87 17.67
C LEU A 92 -1.75 -5.71 16.74
N HIS A 93 -1.07 -5.59 15.62
CA HIS A 93 -1.32 -4.51 14.66
C HIS A 93 -0.95 -4.96 13.25
N GLU A 94 -1.69 -4.47 12.26
CA GLU A 94 -1.43 -4.71 10.85
C GLU A 94 -1.83 -3.48 10.04
N GLU A 95 -0.92 -2.97 9.23
CA GLU A 95 -1.18 -1.83 8.34
C GLU A 95 -0.36 -1.93 7.04
N LEU A 96 -0.78 -1.18 6.01
CA LEU A 96 0.00 -0.94 4.83
C LEU A 96 0.85 0.32 5.02
N THR A 97 2.13 0.21 4.73
CA THR A 97 3.06 1.34 4.77
C THR A 97 3.58 1.64 3.36
N VAL A 98 3.87 2.89 3.11
CA VAL A 98 4.46 3.33 1.85
C VAL A 98 5.85 3.89 2.10
N ALA A 99 6.78 3.53 1.22
CA ALA A 99 8.13 4.07 1.17
C ALA A 99 8.49 4.33 -0.29
N GLY A 100 9.44 5.19 -0.54
CA GLY A 100 9.86 5.48 -1.91
C GLY A 100 10.85 6.60 -2.01
N GLY A 101 11.12 7.01 -3.24
CA GLY A 101 12.06 8.08 -3.52
C GLY A 101 12.40 8.16 -5.00
N TYR A 102 13.30 9.05 -5.33
CA TYR A 102 13.71 9.34 -6.69
C TYR A 102 14.78 8.37 -7.19
N LEU A 103 14.60 7.88 -8.41
CA LEU A 103 15.54 7.02 -9.12
C LEU A 103 16.46 7.88 -10.00
N GLY A 104 17.56 8.35 -9.44
CA GLY A 104 18.59 9.03 -10.23
C GLY A 104 19.40 8.04 -11.07
N ASP A 105 20.27 8.58 -11.95
CA ASP A 105 21.12 7.77 -12.84
C ASP A 105 22.13 6.91 -12.05
N LYS A 106 22.65 7.43 -10.95
CA LYS A 106 23.69 6.79 -10.14
C LYS A 106 23.28 6.50 -8.71
N SER A 107 22.18 7.09 -8.20
CA SER A 107 21.79 7.00 -6.81
C SER A 107 20.29 7.01 -6.63
N PHE A 108 19.86 6.42 -5.54
CA PHE A 108 18.49 6.51 -5.04
C PHE A 108 18.45 7.58 -3.94
N ARG A 109 17.50 8.51 -4.05
CA ARG A 109 17.23 9.54 -3.03
C ARG A 109 15.88 9.27 -2.39
N ARG A 110 15.90 8.83 -1.13
CA ARG A 110 14.69 8.56 -0.37
C ARG A 110 13.83 9.81 -0.20
N GLU A 111 12.51 9.65 -0.34
CA GLU A 111 11.51 10.65 0.03
C GLU A 111 11.06 10.41 1.48
N GLU A 112 11.21 11.44 2.33
CA GLU A 112 10.83 11.34 3.74
C GLU A 112 9.33 11.61 3.95
N GLY A 113 8.72 12.42 3.09
CA GLY A 113 7.32 12.83 3.18
C GLY A 113 6.35 11.74 2.74
N VAL A 114 5.69 11.07 3.68
CA VAL A 114 4.65 10.06 3.37
C VAL A 114 3.51 10.66 2.55
N THR A 115 3.06 11.85 2.90
CA THR A 115 2.00 12.57 2.19
C THR A 115 2.34 12.80 0.73
N LYS A 116 3.61 13.15 0.45
CA LYS A 116 4.07 13.36 -0.92
C LYS A 116 4.07 12.06 -1.72
N ILE A 117 4.54 10.96 -1.13
CA ILE A 117 4.49 9.63 -1.76
C ILE A 117 3.04 9.22 -2.03
N GLN A 118 2.13 9.49 -1.09
CA GLN A 118 0.70 9.21 -1.26
C GLN A 118 0.11 10.03 -2.41
N GLN A 119 0.45 11.31 -2.53
CA GLN A 119 0.03 12.14 -3.67
C GLN A 119 0.51 11.58 -5.01
N TRP A 120 1.72 11.02 -5.08
CA TRP A 120 2.19 10.34 -6.29
C TRP A 120 1.30 9.14 -6.64
N LEU A 121 0.95 8.31 -5.66
CA LEU A 121 0.07 7.16 -5.87
C LEU A 121 -1.33 7.57 -6.32
N ASP A 122 -1.92 8.56 -5.66
CA ASP A 122 -3.29 9.03 -5.93
C ASP A 122 -3.42 9.66 -7.32
N ARG A 123 -2.35 10.24 -7.84
CA ARG A 123 -2.30 10.88 -9.16
C ARG A 123 -1.69 10.00 -10.26
N ALA A 124 -1.24 8.79 -9.91
CA ALA A 124 -0.63 7.88 -10.86
C ALA A 124 -1.66 7.33 -11.87
N LYS A 125 -1.32 7.44 -13.16
CA LYS A 125 -2.14 6.94 -14.27
C LYS A 125 -1.40 5.84 -15.04
N PRO A 126 -2.10 4.92 -15.70
CA PRO A 126 -1.48 3.98 -16.61
C PRO A 126 -0.59 4.72 -17.62
N LEU A 127 0.59 4.20 -17.85
CA LEU A 127 1.53 4.75 -18.85
C LEU A 127 1.61 3.80 -20.04
N THR A 128 1.38 4.34 -21.22
CA THR A 128 1.73 3.69 -22.48
C THR A 128 2.95 4.41 -23.04
N ALA A 129 4.07 3.71 -23.12
CA ALA A 129 5.33 4.31 -23.57
C ALA A 129 6.13 3.30 -24.39
N ALA A 130 7.19 3.76 -25.06
CA ALA A 130 8.10 2.90 -25.80
C ALA A 130 8.90 1.98 -24.85
N ASP A 131 9.23 0.77 -25.30
CA ASP A 131 9.97 -0.24 -24.54
C ASP A 131 11.30 0.29 -24.02
N SER A 132 11.97 1.16 -24.77
CA SER A 132 13.23 1.81 -24.37
C SER A 132 13.12 2.62 -23.07
N LEU A 133 11.97 3.24 -22.81
CA LEU A 133 11.72 3.96 -21.56
C LEU A 133 11.57 2.98 -20.39
N PHE A 134 10.86 1.89 -20.61
CA PHE A 134 10.70 0.83 -19.59
C PHE A 134 12.06 0.21 -19.24
N ASP A 135 12.91 -0.08 -20.24
CA ASP A 135 14.23 -0.63 -20.04
C ASP A 135 15.14 0.33 -19.25
N ALA A 136 15.10 1.62 -19.58
CA ALA A 136 15.86 2.64 -18.85
C ALA A 136 15.42 2.75 -17.38
N ILE A 137 14.12 2.73 -17.09
CA ILE A 137 13.57 2.78 -15.74
C ILE A 137 13.93 1.49 -14.99
N ARG A 138 13.81 0.33 -15.64
CA ARG A 138 14.16 -0.97 -15.08
C ARG A 138 15.61 -1.03 -14.65
N LEU A 139 16.53 -0.58 -15.51
CA LEU A 139 17.94 -0.54 -15.19
C LEU A 139 18.25 0.31 -13.95
N ARG A 140 17.61 1.46 -13.80
CA ARG A 140 17.75 2.31 -12.60
C ARG A 140 17.18 1.63 -11.36
N PHE A 141 16.03 1.00 -11.50
CA PHE A 141 15.37 0.25 -10.42
C PHE A 141 16.26 -0.91 -9.93
N ASP A 142 16.79 -1.71 -10.85
CA ASP A 142 17.64 -2.87 -10.51
C ASP A 142 18.90 -2.43 -9.75
N ARG A 143 19.51 -1.32 -10.13
CA ARG A 143 20.66 -0.73 -9.43
C ARG A 143 20.31 -0.21 -8.02
N ALA A 144 19.09 0.27 -7.84
CA ALA A 144 18.63 0.89 -6.61
C ALA A 144 18.00 -0.08 -5.60
N GLN A 145 17.79 -1.35 -5.93
CA GLN A 145 17.03 -2.32 -5.13
C GLN A 145 17.42 -2.34 -3.66
N SER A 146 18.72 -2.41 -3.36
CA SER A 146 19.21 -2.43 -1.97
C SER A 146 18.82 -1.16 -1.20
N ALA A 147 18.99 0.02 -1.81
CA ALA A 147 18.64 1.30 -1.19
C ALA A 147 17.12 1.46 -1.03
N ILE A 148 16.34 0.95 -1.97
CA ILE A 148 14.88 0.90 -1.88
C ILE A 148 14.45 0.05 -0.69
N LEU A 149 15.00 -1.16 -0.53
CA LEU A 149 14.69 -2.05 0.60
C LEU A 149 15.11 -1.43 1.93
N GLN A 150 16.25 -0.75 2.00
CA GLN A 150 16.66 0.00 3.19
C GLN A 150 15.67 1.13 3.52
N SER A 151 15.12 1.80 2.52
CA SER A 151 14.08 2.82 2.71
C SER A 151 12.79 2.24 3.30
N VAL A 152 12.37 1.05 2.84
CA VAL A 152 11.21 0.32 3.39
C VAL A 152 11.47 -0.09 4.84
N ASP A 153 12.64 -0.65 5.15
CA ASP A 153 13.02 -1.05 6.50
C ASP A 153 13.06 0.15 7.47
N ALA A 154 13.68 1.25 7.06
CA ALA A 154 13.71 2.47 7.85
C ALA A 154 12.31 3.03 8.12
N ARG A 155 11.39 2.97 7.14
CA ARG A 155 9.98 3.37 7.32
C ARG A 155 9.27 2.47 8.32
N SER A 156 9.44 1.17 8.20
CA SER A 156 8.85 0.17 9.11
C SER A 156 9.34 0.35 10.55
N LYS A 157 10.66 0.57 10.73
CA LYS A 157 11.25 0.84 12.05
C LYS A 157 10.72 2.14 12.69
N ALA A 158 10.62 3.20 11.91
CA ALA A 158 10.06 4.48 12.38
C ALA A 158 8.60 4.31 12.82
N ARG A 159 7.80 3.58 12.04
CA ARG A 159 6.40 3.31 12.37
C ARG A 159 6.24 2.43 13.60
N LEU A 160 7.05 1.39 13.72
CA LEU A 160 7.06 0.52 14.91
C LEU A 160 7.40 1.31 16.18
N LYS A 161 8.42 2.18 16.12
CA LYS A 161 8.78 3.04 17.24
C LYS A 161 7.63 3.95 17.65
N PHE A 162 6.93 4.56 16.68
CA PHE A 162 5.75 5.39 16.95
C PHE A 162 4.64 4.59 17.64
N LEU A 163 4.30 3.40 17.14
CA LEU A 163 3.29 2.53 17.73
C LEU A 163 3.65 2.11 19.16
N THR A 164 4.90 1.73 19.40
CA THR A 164 5.40 1.36 20.72
C THR A 164 5.28 2.52 21.72
N ASN A 165 5.71 3.72 21.33
CA ASN A 165 5.60 4.90 22.17
C ASN A 165 4.14 5.25 22.51
N THR A 166 3.24 5.15 21.52
CA THR A 166 1.80 5.39 21.72
C THR A 166 1.19 4.41 22.72
N LEU A 167 1.56 3.12 22.64
CA LEU A 167 1.09 2.10 23.57
C LEU A 167 1.62 2.32 24.97
N GLN A 168 2.90 2.69 25.12
CA GLN A 168 3.50 3.00 26.41
C GLN A 168 2.84 4.22 27.08
N SER A 169 2.58 5.28 26.30
CA SER A 169 1.91 6.48 26.82
C SER A 169 0.50 6.19 27.33
N ARG A 170 -0.26 5.34 26.63
CA ARG A 170 -1.60 4.92 27.08
C ARG A 170 -1.56 4.12 28.37
N LYS A 171 -0.60 3.20 28.49
CA LYS A 171 -0.42 2.39 29.72
C LYS A 171 -0.05 3.22 30.95
N GLN A 172 0.55 4.39 30.75
CA GLN A 172 0.88 5.31 31.87
C GLN A 172 -0.28 6.20 32.29
N GLN A 173 -1.33 6.30 31.47
CA GLN A 173 -2.54 7.08 31.73
C GLN A 173 -3.66 6.28 32.40
N GLU A 174 -3.55 4.95 32.40
CA GLU A 174 -4.40 4.01 33.15
C GLU A 174 -3.84 3.75 34.55
#